data_2858ac19e8d03bf5a5fcfcbcca7f0d2b
#
_entry.id   2858ac19e8d03bf5a5fcfcbcca7f0d2b
#
_cell.length_a   1.000
_cell.length_b   1.000
_cell.length_c   1.000
_cell.angle_alpha   90.00
_cell.angle_beta   90.00
_cell.angle_gamma   90.00
#
_symmetry.space_group_name_H-M   'P 1'
#
loop_
_entity.id
_entity.type
_entity.pdbx_description
1 polymer ?
#
loop_
_entity_poly.entity_id
_entity_poly.type
_entity_poly.pdbx_seq_one_letter_code
_entity_poly.pdbx_strand_id
1 'polypeptide(L)'
;MEIHAAISKIESYASTEQGNKVEIIERPNGGISIVMAEGKLEGNRSKDVSISAVHDVIKQIAENVPDGAVSKKVLSKIQKKYQDKVSIYLSILSCDLQSNTIVITKNNITPVVIYESGESRCLPMDEDAEKMRFSSVVYQFEFQLGQTFVLFSEGVVKAGANTNNPINICSSVGAVFEEENSEPNVQEVADFILKQAITHDSGQPKDDMTVVVLRVSPSTSTEIRRESVCFPID
;
A
#
# COMPACT_ATOMS: atom_id res chain seq x y z
N MET A 1 -19.01 12.78 -3.22
CA MET A 1 -18.16 11.65 -2.77
C MET A 1 -16.95 12.22 -2.06
N GLU A 2 -16.39 11.51 -1.12
CA GLU A 2 -15.12 11.84 -0.47
C GLU A 2 -14.23 10.60 -0.42
N ILE A 3 -12.94 10.82 -0.25
CA ILE A 3 -11.95 9.73 -0.16
C ILE A 3 -11.45 9.66 1.27
N HIS A 4 -11.53 8.48 1.84
CA HIS A 4 -10.94 8.14 3.12
C HIS A 4 -9.74 7.25 2.90
N ALA A 5 -8.63 7.55 3.59
CA ALA A 5 -7.43 6.73 3.55
C ALA A 5 -6.89 6.49 4.96
N ALA A 6 -6.35 5.30 5.19
CA ALA A 6 -5.69 4.93 6.44
C ALA A 6 -4.45 4.08 6.16
N ILE A 7 -3.49 4.17 7.07
CA ILE A 7 -2.28 3.38 7.07
C ILE A 7 -2.07 2.81 8.46
N SER A 8 -1.90 1.49 8.54
CA SER A 8 -1.45 0.81 9.75
C SER A 8 -0.15 0.08 9.48
N LYS A 9 0.84 0.25 10.34
CA LYS A 9 2.16 -0.36 10.18
C LYS A 9 2.78 -0.75 11.50
N ILE A 10 3.60 -1.80 11.46
CA ILE A 10 4.45 -2.25 12.57
C ILE A 10 5.81 -2.68 12.03
N GLU A 11 6.84 -2.46 12.85
CA GLU A 11 8.19 -2.93 12.57
C GLU A 11 8.35 -4.41 12.89
N SER A 12 9.29 -5.07 12.24
CA SER A 12 9.61 -6.45 12.58
C SER A 12 10.22 -6.55 13.98
N TYR A 13 9.89 -7.64 14.69
CA TYR A 13 10.35 -7.88 16.07
C TYR A 13 11.88 -7.95 16.20
N ALA A 14 12.58 -8.43 15.17
CA ALA A 14 14.01 -8.72 15.22
C ALA A 14 14.90 -7.63 14.56
N SER A 15 14.33 -6.57 14.03
CA SER A 15 15.07 -5.54 13.29
C SER A 15 15.05 -4.20 14.04
N THR A 16 16.22 -3.54 14.06
CA THR A 16 16.36 -2.15 14.52
C THR A 16 16.17 -1.13 13.41
N GLU A 17 15.97 -1.57 12.15
CA GLU A 17 15.78 -0.71 11.01
C GLU A 17 14.48 -1.04 10.27
N GLN A 18 13.64 -0.03 10.07
CA GLN A 18 12.48 -0.10 9.19
C GLN A 18 12.91 -0.18 7.73
N GLY A 19 12.38 -1.16 6.98
CA GLY A 19 12.57 -1.24 5.53
C GLY A 19 11.50 -0.49 4.75
N ASN A 20 10.29 -0.32 5.32
CA ASN A 20 9.14 0.24 4.63
C ASN A 20 8.99 1.74 4.85
N LYS A 21 8.71 2.48 3.76
CA LYS A 21 8.36 3.89 3.82
C LYS A 21 7.02 4.12 3.13
N VAL A 22 6.12 4.84 3.82
CA VAL A 22 4.81 5.22 3.28
C VAL A 22 4.61 6.72 3.48
N GLU A 23 4.03 7.39 2.49
CA GLU A 23 3.62 8.80 2.55
C GLU A 23 2.30 9.00 1.81
N ILE A 24 1.50 9.94 2.31
CA ILE A 24 0.31 10.46 1.62
C ILE A 24 0.64 11.87 1.15
N ILE A 25 0.30 12.18 -0.09
CA ILE A 25 0.48 13.52 -0.65
C ILE A 25 -0.76 13.99 -1.40
N GLU A 26 -1.03 15.28 -1.35
CA GLU A 26 -2.00 15.91 -2.25
C GLU A 26 -1.41 16.05 -3.66
N ARG A 27 -2.26 15.85 -4.67
CA ARG A 27 -1.89 16.04 -6.08
C ARG A 27 -2.15 17.48 -6.52
N PRO A 28 -1.34 18.07 -7.42
CA PRO A 28 -1.54 19.44 -7.90
C PRO A 28 -2.88 19.67 -8.61
N ASN A 29 -3.41 18.62 -9.25
CA ASN A 29 -4.68 18.64 -9.98
C ASN A 29 -5.88 18.19 -9.13
N GLY A 30 -5.69 18.07 -7.82
CA GLY A 30 -6.66 17.56 -6.86
C GLY A 30 -6.59 16.04 -6.69
N GLY A 31 -7.03 15.59 -5.52
CA GLY A 31 -6.92 14.20 -5.07
C GLY A 31 -5.66 13.93 -4.27
N ILE A 32 -5.42 12.67 -3.99
CA ILE A 32 -4.30 12.20 -3.16
C ILE A 32 -3.55 11.06 -3.84
N SER A 33 -2.29 10.89 -3.47
CA SER A 33 -1.53 9.66 -3.74
C SER A 33 -0.95 9.13 -2.45
N ILE A 34 -1.04 7.81 -2.27
CA ILE A 34 -0.37 7.07 -1.21
C ILE A 34 0.77 6.30 -1.86
N VAL A 35 1.99 6.55 -1.40
CA VAL A 35 3.21 5.97 -1.94
C VAL A 35 3.82 5.06 -0.90
N MET A 36 3.98 3.78 -1.21
CA MET A 36 4.63 2.79 -0.37
C MET A 36 5.84 2.22 -1.09
N ALA A 37 6.99 2.19 -0.41
CA ALA A 37 8.21 1.58 -0.91
C ALA A 37 8.82 0.64 0.14
N GLU A 38 9.29 -0.52 -0.33
CA GLU A 38 10.00 -1.54 0.45
C GLU A 38 11.36 -1.78 -0.23
N GLY A 39 12.42 -1.24 0.35
CA GLY A 39 13.77 -1.32 -0.20
C GLY A 39 14.62 -2.39 0.46
N LYS A 40 15.38 -3.14 -0.35
CA LYS A 40 16.42 -4.06 0.11
C LYS A 40 17.72 -3.75 -0.64
N LEU A 41 18.84 -3.70 0.08
CA LEU A 41 20.18 -3.53 -0.47
C LEU A 41 21.04 -4.72 -0.06
N GLU A 42 21.66 -5.41 -1.04
CA GLU A 42 22.43 -6.63 -0.81
C GLU A 42 21.66 -7.71 -0.01
N GLY A 43 20.34 -7.79 -0.23
CA GLY A 43 19.45 -8.72 0.46
C GLY A 43 18.92 -8.26 1.81
N ASN A 44 19.50 -7.20 2.39
CA ASN A 44 19.06 -6.63 3.67
C ASN A 44 18.06 -5.50 3.45
N ARG A 45 17.16 -5.26 4.41
CA ARG A 45 16.26 -4.10 4.39
C ARG A 45 17.05 -2.80 4.33
N SER A 46 16.55 -1.84 3.57
CA SER A 46 17.20 -0.55 3.43
C SER A 46 16.19 0.60 3.47
N LYS A 47 16.12 1.24 4.62
CA LYS A 47 15.30 2.45 4.83
C LYS A 47 15.70 3.57 3.87
N ASP A 48 16.99 3.75 3.63
CA ASP A 48 17.51 4.80 2.75
C ASP A 48 17.04 4.62 1.31
N VAL A 49 16.98 3.37 0.82
CA VAL A 49 16.44 3.06 -0.51
C VAL A 49 14.96 3.39 -0.57
N SER A 50 14.19 2.99 0.43
CA SER A 50 12.74 3.25 0.50
C SER A 50 12.43 4.74 0.59
N ILE A 51 13.14 5.48 1.46
CA ILE A 51 12.99 6.93 1.59
C ILE A 51 13.35 7.64 0.28
N SER A 52 14.48 7.28 -0.34
CA SER A 52 14.91 7.87 -1.61
C SER A 52 13.88 7.65 -2.71
N ALA A 53 13.29 6.44 -2.78
CA ALA A 53 12.26 6.12 -3.75
C ALA A 53 10.99 6.95 -3.53
N VAL A 54 10.48 7.00 -2.31
CA VAL A 54 9.27 7.76 -1.96
C VAL A 54 9.46 9.25 -2.25
N HIS A 55 10.60 9.86 -1.85
CA HIS A 55 10.89 11.26 -2.14
C HIS A 55 10.96 11.56 -3.66
N ASP A 56 11.58 10.67 -4.44
CA ASP A 56 11.63 10.82 -5.90
C ASP A 56 10.25 10.72 -6.54
N VAL A 57 9.37 9.83 -6.03
CA VAL A 57 7.98 9.72 -6.47
C VAL A 57 7.22 11.00 -6.15
N ILE A 58 7.26 11.47 -4.89
CA ILE A 58 6.58 12.68 -4.43
C ILE A 58 6.95 13.88 -5.29
N LYS A 59 8.25 14.08 -5.55
CA LYS A 59 8.72 15.16 -6.40
C LYS A 59 8.09 15.13 -7.80
N GLN A 60 8.00 13.96 -8.42
CA GLN A 60 7.45 13.86 -9.76
C GLN A 60 5.93 13.97 -9.80
N ILE A 61 5.23 13.46 -8.76
CA ILE A 61 3.78 13.67 -8.61
C ILE A 61 3.48 15.17 -8.46
N ALA A 62 4.28 15.90 -7.68
CA ALA A 62 4.17 17.35 -7.54
C ALA A 62 4.37 18.11 -8.87
N GLU A 63 5.10 17.52 -9.82
CA GLU A 63 5.27 18.02 -11.20
C GLU A 63 4.15 17.52 -12.13
N ASN A 64 3.10 16.90 -11.61
CA ASN A 64 1.95 16.32 -12.34
C ASN A 64 2.33 15.24 -13.37
N VAL A 65 3.40 14.48 -13.09
CA VAL A 65 3.79 13.34 -13.95
C VAL A 65 2.86 12.16 -13.67
N PRO A 66 2.34 11.45 -14.71
CA PRO A 66 1.50 10.27 -14.53
C PRO A 66 2.20 9.13 -13.79
N ASP A 67 1.49 8.42 -12.91
CA ASP A 67 2.03 7.43 -11.96
C ASP A 67 2.90 6.34 -12.63
N GLY A 68 2.46 5.80 -13.76
CA GLY A 68 3.25 4.80 -14.50
C GLY A 68 4.59 5.35 -15.02
N ALA A 69 4.62 6.62 -15.44
CA ALA A 69 5.85 7.29 -15.86
C ALA A 69 6.75 7.63 -14.65
N VAL A 70 6.14 8.03 -13.52
CA VAL A 70 6.83 8.23 -12.24
C VAL A 70 7.53 6.95 -11.82
N SER A 71 6.79 5.85 -11.71
CA SER A 71 7.34 4.57 -11.30
C SER A 71 8.51 4.14 -12.20
N LYS A 72 8.34 4.17 -13.51
CA LYS A 72 9.40 3.84 -14.48
C LYS A 72 10.67 4.66 -14.28
N LYS A 73 10.54 5.98 -14.08
CA LYS A 73 11.71 6.87 -13.87
C LYS A 73 12.41 6.58 -12.55
N VAL A 74 11.65 6.40 -11.46
CA VAL A 74 12.20 6.14 -10.12
C VAL A 74 12.93 4.79 -10.10
N LEU A 75 12.28 3.73 -10.59
CA LEU A 75 12.90 2.40 -10.66
C LEU A 75 14.18 2.40 -11.51
N SER A 76 14.16 3.07 -12.66
CA SER A 76 15.36 3.20 -13.51
C SER A 76 16.48 3.98 -12.83
N LYS A 77 16.16 5.04 -12.06
CA LYS A 77 17.14 5.82 -11.29
C LYS A 77 17.79 4.98 -10.19
N ILE A 78 16.98 4.22 -9.46
CA ILE A 78 17.45 3.35 -8.38
C ILE A 78 18.33 2.24 -8.95
N GLN A 79 17.91 1.60 -10.04
CA GLN A 79 18.71 0.57 -10.73
C GLN A 79 20.08 1.11 -11.17
N LYS A 80 20.13 2.32 -11.76
CA LYS A 80 21.39 2.93 -12.18
C LYS A 80 22.30 3.23 -10.99
N LYS A 81 21.73 3.65 -9.84
CA LYS A 81 22.51 4.02 -8.64
C LYS A 81 23.10 2.80 -7.94
N TYR A 82 22.33 1.73 -7.80
CA TYR A 82 22.69 0.58 -6.97
C TYR A 82 22.97 -0.70 -7.77
N GLN A 83 22.73 -0.68 -9.08
CA GLN A 83 22.89 -1.83 -9.98
C GLN A 83 22.05 -3.04 -9.51
N ASP A 84 22.61 -4.26 -9.62
CA ASP A 84 21.90 -5.49 -9.22
C ASP A 84 21.87 -5.74 -7.71
N LYS A 85 22.48 -4.86 -6.93
CA LYS A 85 22.52 -4.96 -5.47
C LYS A 85 21.22 -4.54 -4.79
N VAL A 86 20.30 -3.87 -5.51
CA VAL A 86 19.05 -3.34 -4.97
C VAL A 86 17.85 -4.17 -5.42
N SER A 87 16.92 -4.38 -4.50
CA SER A 87 15.55 -4.75 -4.79
C SER A 87 14.63 -3.71 -4.17
N ILE A 88 13.64 -3.26 -4.91
CA ILE A 88 12.66 -2.29 -4.44
C ILE A 88 11.28 -2.67 -4.92
N TYR A 89 10.34 -2.71 -3.99
CA TYR A 89 8.92 -2.82 -4.26
C TYR A 89 8.28 -1.46 -4.05
N LEU A 90 7.69 -0.93 -5.10
CA LEU A 90 7.04 0.39 -5.13
C LEU A 90 5.57 0.18 -5.48
N SER A 91 4.70 0.76 -4.65
CA SER A 91 3.26 0.84 -4.90
C SER A 91 2.81 2.28 -4.78
N ILE A 92 2.05 2.76 -5.76
CA ILE A 92 1.43 4.08 -5.78
C ILE A 92 -0.08 3.84 -5.94
N LEU A 93 -0.86 4.29 -4.96
CA LEU A 93 -2.32 4.27 -4.99
C LEU A 93 -2.80 5.72 -5.07
N SER A 94 -3.32 6.11 -6.20
CA SER A 94 -3.75 7.48 -6.48
C SER A 94 -5.25 7.57 -6.68
N CYS A 95 -5.84 8.59 -6.08
CA CYS A 95 -7.16 9.08 -6.37
C CYS A 95 -7.00 10.35 -7.19
N ASP A 96 -7.37 10.33 -8.46
CA ASP A 96 -7.29 11.46 -9.38
C ASP A 96 -8.69 12.06 -9.60
N LEU A 97 -8.89 13.27 -9.07
CA LEU A 97 -10.18 13.96 -9.17
C LEU A 97 -10.44 14.57 -10.57
N GLN A 98 -9.40 14.69 -11.40
CA GLN A 98 -9.54 15.20 -12.76
C GLN A 98 -10.15 14.16 -13.70
N SER A 99 -9.67 12.93 -13.59
CA SER A 99 -10.17 11.78 -14.35
C SER A 99 -11.29 11.02 -13.66
N ASN A 100 -11.59 11.32 -12.39
CA ASN A 100 -12.50 10.56 -11.54
C ASN A 100 -12.12 9.08 -11.46
N THR A 101 -10.82 8.80 -11.28
CA THR A 101 -10.32 7.43 -11.26
C THR A 101 -9.41 7.14 -10.07
N ILE A 102 -9.41 5.88 -9.65
CA ILE A 102 -8.38 5.29 -8.80
C ILE A 102 -7.33 4.65 -9.71
N VAL A 103 -6.07 5.02 -9.52
CA VAL A 103 -4.94 4.46 -10.27
C VAL A 103 -4.03 3.71 -9.30
N ILE A 104 -3.72 2.45 -9.61
CA ILE A 104 -2.78 1.63 -8.84
C ILE A 104 -1.61 1.29 -9.74
N THR A 105 -0.42 1.76 -9.36
CA THR A 105 0.84 1.46 -10.05
C THR A 105 1.75 0.70 -9.12
N LYS A 106 2.21 -0.47 -9.52
CA LYS A 106 3.07 -1.32 -8.67
C LYS A 106 4.04 -2.16 -9.47
N ASN A 107 5.19 -2.49 -8.87
CA ASN A 107 6.21 -3.38 -9.42
C ASN A 107 6.48 -4.61 -8.54
N ASN A 108 5.51 -5.04 -7.77
CA ASN A 108 5.62 -6.19 -6.88
C ASN A 108 4.47 -7.19 -7.12
N ILE A 109 4.64 -8.40 -6.59
CA ILE A 109 3.66 -9.48 -6.70
C ILE A 109 2.66 -9.50 -5.53
N THR A 110 2.75 -8.58 -4.56
CA THR A 110 1.76 -8.52 -3.47
C THR A 110 0.36 -8.27 -4.04
N PRO A 111 -0.67 -8.96 -3.57
CA PRO A 111 -2.03 -8.74 -4.07
C PRO A 111 -2.51 -7.33 -3.76
N VAL A 112 -3.44 -6.83 -4.56
CA VAL A 112 -4.32 -5.73 -4.19
C VAL A 112 -5.70 -6.32 -4.03
N VAL A 113 -6.33 -6.08 -2.89
CA VAL A 113 -7.71 -6.52 -2.67
C VAL A 113 -8.65 -5.35 -2.87
N ILE A 114 -9.70 -5.58 -3.63
CA ILE A 114 -10.81 -4.66 -3.81
C ILE A 114 -12.03 -5.27 -3.14
N TYR A 115 -12.63 -4.54 -2.21
CA TYR A 115 -13.93 -4.87 -1.65
C TYR A 115 -14.98 -3.95 -2.26
N GLU A 116 -16.02 -4.55 -2.82
CA GLU A 116 -17.09 -3.87 -3.54
C GLU A 116 -18.37 -4.71 -3.53
N SER A 117 -19.51 -4.07 -3.28
CA SER A 117 -20.83 -4.75 -3.34
C SER A 117 -20.95 -6.00 -2.48
N GLY A 118 -20.29 -6.05 -1.33
CA GLY A 118 -20.33 -7.19 -0.41
C GLY A 118 -19.31 -8.29 -0.71
N GLU A 119 -18.47 -8.13 -1.73
CA GLU A 119 -17.50 -9.14 -2.13
C GLU A 119 -16.07 -8.60 -2.14
N SER A 120 -15.12 -9.44 -1.72
CA SER A 120 -13.69 -9.16 -1.84
C SER A 120 -13.10 -9.90 -3.04
N ARG A 121 -12.33 -9.21 -3.87
CA ARG A 121 -11.58 -9.81 -4.97
C ARG A 121 -10.12 -9.36 -4.98
N CYS A 122 -9.22 -10.29 -5.22
CA CYS A 122 -7.82 -9.99 -5.47
C CYS A 122 -7.63 -9.60 -6.94
N LEU A 123 -6.92 -8.50 -7.20
CA LEU A 123 -6.47 -8.21 -8.57
C LEU A 123 -5.51 -9.32 -9.01
N PRO A 124 -5.59 -9.72 -10.28
CA PRO A 124 -4.65 -10.70 -10.83
C PRO A 124 -3.22 -10.16 -10.70
N MET A 125 -2.32 -11.03 -10.27
CA MET A 125 -0.90 -10.76 -10.18
C MET A 125 -0.23 -11.27 -11.46
N ASP A 126 0.73 -10.51 -11.98
CA ASP A 126 1.65 -11.06 -12.97
C ASP A 126 2.62 -12.01 -12.22
N GLU A 127 2.62 -13.29 -12.55
CA GLU A 127 3.39 -14.33 -11.82
C GLU A 127 4.90 -14.18 -11.99
N ASP A 128 5.37 -13.32 -12.90
CA ASP A 128 6.78 -13.15 -13.21
C ASP A 128 7.41 -11.99 -12.41
N ALA A 129 7.76 -12.28 -11.15
CA ALA A 129 8.39 -11.31 -10.25
C ALA A 129 9.73 -10.74 -10.80
N GLU A 130 10.47 -11.49 -11.63
CA GLU A 130 11.71 -11.00 -12.22
C GLU A 130 11.45 -9.93 -13.28
N LYS A 131 10.42 -10.10 -14.10
CA LYS A 131 10.01 -9.08 -15.08
C LYS A 131 9.51 -7.81 -14.40
N MET A 132 8.92 -7.92 -13.22
CA MET A 132 8.42 -6.76 -12.47
C MET A 132 9.49 -5.98 -11.71
N ARG A 133 10.71 -6.50 -11.56
CA ARG A 133 11.75 -5.87 -10.71
C ARG A 133 12.01 -4.40 -11.02
N PHE A 134 11.96 -4.00 -12.31
CA PHE A 134 12.17 -2.62 -12.77
C PHE A 134 11.12 -2.14 -13.77
N SER A 135 10.01 -2.86 -13.87
CA SER A 135 8.82 -2.47 -14.62
C SER A 135 7.60 -2.43 -13.69
N SER A 136 6.56 -1.74 -14.09
CA SER A 136 5.34 -1.62 -13.28
C SER A 136 4.12 -1.95 -14.10
N VAL A 137 3.12 -2.52 -13.45
CA VAL A 137 1.76 -2.61 -13.97
C VAL A 137 0.96 -1.43 -13.45
N VAL A 138 -0.02 -0.99 -14.25
CA VAL A 138 -0.94 0.08 -13.93
C VAL A 138 -2.35 -0.42 -14.08
N TYR A 139 -3.13 -0.31 -13.02
CA TYR A 139 -4.57 -0.56 -13.03
C TYR A 139 -5.30 0.75 -12.87
N GLN A 140 -6.45 0.90 -13.52
CA GLN A 140 -7.29 2.09 -13.44
C GLN A 140 -8.74 1.68 -13.26
N PHE A 141 -9.43 2.34 -12.33
CA PHE A 141 -10.82 2.08 -11.98
C PHE A 141 -11.57 3.41 -11.93
N GLU A 142 -12.82 3.43 -12.38
CA GLU A 142 -13.71 4.57 -12.14
C GLU A 142 -14.12 4.62 -10.67
N PHE A 143 -14.44 5.80 -10.15
CA PHE A 143 -14.95 5.94 -8.78
C PHE A 143 -16.33 5.29 -8.66
N GLN A 144 -16.46 4.40 -7.68
CA GLN A 144 -17.75 3.86 -7.28
C GLN A 144 -17.89 3.96 -5.76
N LEU A 145 -19.07 4.35 -5.30
CA LEU A 145 -19.36 4.44 -3.87
C LEU A 145 -19.21 3.07 -3.20
N GLY A 146 -18.58 3.05 -2.03
CA GLY A 146 -18.34 1.83 -1.26
C GLY A 146 -17.11 1.05 -1.69
N GLN A 147 -16.50 1.34 -2.85
CA GLN A 147 -15.26 0.68 -3.24
C GLN A 147 -14.16 0.92 -2.20
N THR A 148 -13.55 -0.17 -1.74
CA THR A 148 -12.41 -0.14 -0.82
C THR A 148 -11.23 -0.87 -1.45
N PHE A 149 -10.09 -0.20 -1.53
CA PHE A 149 -8.83 -0.72 -2.06
C PHE A 149 -7.87 -0.96 -0.90
N VAL A 150 -7.29 -2.15 -0.83
CA VAL A 150 -6.34 -2.51 0.22
C VAL A 150 -5.03 -2.99 -0.40
N LEU A 151 -3.93 -2.33 -0.04
CA LEU A 151 -2.58 -2.67 -0.44
C LEU A 151 -1.78 -3.15 0.78
N PHE A 152 -0.82 -4.01 0.52
CA PHE A 152 -0.02 -4.67 1.56
C PHE A 152 1.47 -4.63 1.24
N SER A 153 2.28 -4.57 2.30
CA SER A 153 3.69 -4.91 2.21
C SER A 153 3.89 -6.43 2.12
N GLU A 154 5.07 -6.84 1.69
CA GLU A 154 5.46 -8.25 1.61
C GLU A 154 5.31 -8.95 2.97
N GLY A 155 5.64 -8.28 4.09
CA GLY A 155 5.52 -8.82 5.44
C GLY A 155 4.10 -9.24 5.81
N VAL A 156 3.09 -8.46 5.44
CA VAL A 156 1.68 -8.83 5.66
C VAL A 156 1.30 -10.08 4.87
N VAL A 157 1.66 -10.13 3.59
CA VAL A 157 1.31 -11.24 2.69
C VAL A 157 1.99 -12.55 3.08
N LYS A 158 3.21 -12.47 3.62
CA LYS A 158 3.98 -13.63 4.08
C LYS A 158 3.71 -14.03 5.52
N ALA A 159 2.85 -13.32 6.24
CA ALA A 159 2.53 -13.64 7.62
C ALA A 159 2.06 -15.10 7.77
N GLY A 160 2.62 -15.80 8.75
CA GLY A 160 2.32 -17.19 9.02
C GLY A 160 2.94 -18.22 8.08
N ALA A 161 3.65 -17.83 7.03
CA ALA A 161 4.26 -18.77 6.09
C ALA A 161 5.24 -19.74 6.78
N ASN A 162 5.97 -19.27 7.79
CA ASN A 162 6.93 -20.08 8.56
C ASN A 162 6.30 -20.91 9.70
N THR A 163 5.02 -20.67 9.99
CA THR A 163 4.28 -21.36 11.09
C THR A 163 3.26 -22.38 10.56
N ASN A 164 3.29 -22.68 9.25
CA ASN A 164 2.26 -23.48 8.56
C ASN A 164 0.83 -22.95 8.74
N ASN A 165 0.69 -21.65 9.00
CA ASN A 165 -0.58 -20.95 9.13
C ASN A 165 -0.57 -19.67 8.30
N PRO A 166 -0.38 -19.74 6.96
CA PRO A 166 -0.30 -18.56 6.11
C PRO A 166 -1.62 -17.78 6.12
N ILE A 167 -1.51 -16.45 6.14
CA ILE A 167 -2.68 -15.58 6.03
C ILE A 167 -3.32 -15.68 4.64
N ASN A 168 -4.64 -15.73 4.59
CA ASN A 168 -5.38 -15.55 3.34
C ASN A 168 -5.89 -14.11 3.26
N ILE A 169 -5.16 -13.27 2.53
CA ILE A 169 -5.41 -11.83 2.44
C ILE A 169 -6.81 -11.51 1.90
N CYS A 170 -7.28 -12.20 0.85
CA CYS A 170 -8.61 -11.95 0.29
C CYS A 170 -9.71 -12.24 1.32
N SER A 171 -9.62 -13.38 2.01
CA SER A 171 -10.59 -13.75 3.05
C SER A 171 -10.51 -12.81 4.25
N SER A 172 -9.29 -12.39 4.65
CA SER A 172 -9.13 -11.47 5.78
C SER A 172 -9.77 -10.11 5.51
N VAL A 173 -9.69 -9.59 4.29
CA VAL A 173 -10.38 -8.34 3.92
C VAL A 173 -11.90 -8.53 3.92
N GLY A 174 -12.42 -9.65 3.38
CA GLY A 174 -13.85 -9.94 3.41
C GLY A 174 -14.40 -10.01 4.83
N ALA A 175 -13.70 -10.73 5.73
CA ALA A 175 -14.11 -10.94 7.11
C ALA A 175 -14.32 -9.64 7.91
N VAL A 176 -13.53 -8.59 7.61
CA VAL A 176 -13.69 -7.28 8.28
C VAL A 176 -15.10 -6.71 8.09
N PHE A 177 -15.70 -6.94 6.93
CA PHE A 177 -17.00 -6.39 6.57
C PHE A 177 -18.18 -7.30 6.98
N GLU A 178 -17.88 -8.54 7.39
CA GLU A 178 -18.88 -9.51 7.85
C GLU A 178 -19.14 -9.42 9.37
N GLU A 179 -18.15 -8.95 10.15
CA GLU A 179 -18.18 -9.02 11.62
C GLU A 179 -19.08 -7.99 12.31
N GLU A 180 -19.56 -6.93 11.63
CA GLU A 180 -20.34 -5.90 12.29
C GLU A 180 -21.61 -5.47 11.52
N ASN A 181 -22.65 -5.11 12.30
CA ASN A 181 -23.86 -4.45 11.80
C ASN A 181 -23.62 -2.98 11.33
N SER A 182 -22.39 -2.50 11.36
CA SER A 182 -21.97 -1.19 10.90
C SER A 182 -20.78 -1.31 9.94
N GLU A 183 -20.80 -0.53 8.88
CA GLU A 183 -19.69 -0.47 7.93
C GLU A 183 -18.41 0.05 8.63
N PRO A 184 -17.33 -0.75 8.74
CA PRO A 184 -16.12 -0.34 9.46
C PRO A 184 -15.46 0.85 8.74
N ASN A 185 -14.87 1.79 9.49
CA ASN A 185 -14.09 2.85 8.89
C ASN A 185 -12.74 2.34 8.36
N VAL A 186 -12.06 3.13 7.54
CA VAL A 186 -10.80 2.70 6.88
C VAL A 186 -9.67 2.38 7.85
N GLN A 187 -9.64 3.03 9.03
CA GLN A 187 -8.64 2.75 10.06
C GLN A 187 -8.92 1.40 10.74
N GLU A 188 -10.17 1.10 11.04
CA GLU A 188 -10.59 -0.20 11.59
C GLU A 188 -10.26 -1.33 10.64
N VAL A 189 -10.48 -1.15 9.33
CA VAL A 189 -10.07 -2.13 8.31
C VAL A 189 -8.57 -2.35 8.32
N ALA A 190 -7.77 -1.27 8.30
CA ALA A 190 -6.31 -1.38 8.29
C ALA A 190 -5.78 -2.06 9.56
N ASP A 191 -6.29 -1.68 10.73
CA ASP A 191 -5.89 -2.23 12.02
C ASP A 191 -6.25 -3.70 12.18
N PHE A 192 -7.47 -4.08 11.73
CA PHE A 192 -7.92 -5.46 11.79
C PHE A 192 -7.00 -6.37 10.99
N ILE A 193 -6.73 -6.02 9.73
CA ILE A 193 -5.88 -6.81 8.86
C ILE A 193 -4.45 -6.90 9.41
N LEU A 194 -3.90 -5.79 9.90
CA LEU A 194 -2.58 -5.80 10.51
C LEU A 194 -2.53 -6.72 11.75
N LYS A 195 -3.54 -6.66 12.63
CA LYS A 195 -3.65 -7.55 13.79
C LYS A 195 -3.76 -9.03 13.40
N GLN A 196 -4.51 -9.35 12.34
CA GLN A 196 -4.56 -10.70 11.80
C GLN A 196 -3.17 -11.17 11.35
N ALA A 197 -2.45 -10.35 10.57
CA ALA A 197 -1.10 -10.69 10.11
C ALA A 197 -0.12 -10.92 11.29
N ILE A 198 -0.16 -10.05 12.31
CA ILE A 198 0.65 -10.21 13.54
C ILE A 198 0.31 -11.53 14.25
N THR A 199 -0.98 -11.87 14.31
CA THR A 199 -1.44 -13.14 14.96
C THR A 199 -0.93 -14.36 14.19
N HIS A 200 -0.94 -14.33 12.85
CA HIS A 200 -0.38 -15.39 12.01
C HIS A 200 1.13 -15.57 12.23
N ASP A 201 1.86 -14.51 12.56
CA ASP A 201 3.27 -14.54 12.96
C ASP A 201 3.47 -14.79 14.49
N SER A 202 2.44 -15.30 15.17
CA SER A 202 2.47 -15.63 16.60
C SER A 202 2.80 -14.43 17.51
N GLY A 203 2.35 -13.23 17.12
CA GLY A 203 2.58 -11.98 17.86
C GLY A 203 3.97 -11.37 17.66
N GLN A 204 4.81 -11.96 16.82
CA GLN A 204 6.17 -11.49 16.54
C GLN A 204 6.38 -11.31 15.03
N PRO A 205 6.06 -10.15 14.46
CA PRO A 205 6.24 -9.88 13.05
C PRO A 205 7.64 -10.23 12.57
N LYS A 206 7.74 -11.08 11.55
CA LYS A 206 9.03 -11.51 10.98
C LYS A 206 9.60 -10.48 10.01
N ASP A 207 8.73 -9.68 9.41
CA ASP A 207 9.07 -8.58 8.51
C ASP A 207 8.27 -7.33 8.88
N ASP A 208 8.67 -6.16 8.37
CA ASP A 208 7.86 -4.95 8.51
C ASP A 208 6.51 -5.15 7.82
N MET A 209 5.45 -4.86 8.54
CA MET A 209 4.10 -5.01 8.04
C MET A 209 3.47 -3.65 7.84
N THR A 210 2.88 -3.44 6.68
CA THR A 210 2.16 -2.21 6.33
C THR A 210 0.88 -2.56 5.58
N VAL A 211 -0.23 -2.00 6.02
CA VAL A 211 -1.53 -2.07 5.36
C VAL A 211 -1.96 -0.66 4.99
N VAL A 212 -2.36 -0.47 3.74
CA VAL A 212 -2.89 0.80 3.22
C VAL A 212 -4.32 0.55 2.77
N VAL A 213 -5.24 1.36 3.24
CA VAL A 213 -6.67 1.29 2.86
C VAL A 213 -7.10 2.61 2.26
N LEU A 214 -7.82 2.57 1.16
CA LEU A 214 -8.48 3.72 0.54
C LEU A 214 -9.91 3.34 0.21
N ARG A 215 -10.88 4.19 0.58
CA ARG A 215 -12.30 4.00 0.30
C ARG A 215 -12.92 5.22 -0.33
N VAL A 216 -13.81 4.98 -1.31
CA VAL A 216 -14.70 5.99 -1.87
C VAL A 216 -16.00 6.01 -1.07
N SER A 217 -16.28 7.09 -0.34
CA SER A 217 -17.42 7.21 0.58
C SER A 217 -18.40 8.30 0.13
N PRO A 218 -19.66 8.25 0.60
CA PRO A 218 -20.58 9.38 0.44
C PRO A 218 -19.99 10.64 1.07
N SER A 219 -20.23 11.79 0.45
CA SER A 219 -19.79 13.08 1.04
C SER A 219 -20.59 13.40 2.30
N THR A 220 -19.88 13.79 3.36
CA THR A 220 -20.49 14.31 4.60
C THR A 220 -20.88 15.78 4.51
N SER A 221 -20.84 16.38 3.32
CA SER A 221 -21.16 17.80 3.06
C SER A 221 -20.22 18.82 3.70
N THR A 222 -19.09 18.40 4.24
CA THR A 222 -18.07 19.31 4.76
C THR A 222 -16.90 19.43 3.79
N GLU A 223 -16.45 20.65 3.49
CA GLU A 223 -15.26 20.91 2.68
C GLU A 223 -13.95 20.76 3.48
N ILE A 224 -14.05 20.25 4.72
CA ILE A 224 -12.91 20.15 5.63
C ILE A 224 -12.09 18.92 5.30
N ARG A 225 -10.83 19.11 4.92
CA ARG A 225 -9.83 18.05 4.82
C ARG A 225 -9.26 17.75 6.20
N ARG A 226 -9.03 16.47 6.50
CA ARG A 226 -8.52 16.04 7.81
C ARG A 226 -7.40 15.03 7.61
N GLU A 227 -6.31 15.24 8.32
CA GLU A 227 -5.24 14.27 8.48
C GLU A 227 -5.09 13.95 9.97
N SER A 228 -4.93 12.67 10.29
CA SER A 228 -4.71 12.22 11.66
C SER A 228 -3.58 11.20 11.67
N VAL A 229 -2.66 11.36 12.63
CA VAL A 229 -1.50 10.48 12.79
C VAL A 229 -1.40 10.05 14.23
N CYS A 230 -1.24 8.74 14.47
CA CYS A 230 -1.01 8.17 15.79
C CYS A 230 0.32 7.43 15.81
N PHE A 231 1.20 7.78 16.75
CA PHE A 231 2.45 7.07 17.02
C PHE A 231 2.47 6.60 18.47
N PRO A 232 2.76 5.32 18.75
CA PRO A 232 3.03 4.87 20.10
C PRO A 232 4.31 5.57 20.60
N ILE A 233 4.27 6.01 21.86
CA ILE A 233 5.42 6.59 22.59
C ILE A 233 5.62 5.68 23.78
N ASP A 234 6.72 4.92 23.80
CA ASP A 234 7.13 4.07 24.92
C ASP A 234 7.78 4.88 26.04
#